data_20f8fed96ed916fbbdd4d9187bbc9ae8
#
_entry.id   20f8fed96ed916fbbdd4d9187bbc9ae8
#
_cell.length_a   1.000
_cell.length_b   1.000
_cell.length_c   1.000
_cell.angle_alpha   90.00
_cell.angle_beta   90.00
_cell.angle_gamma   90.00
#
_symmetry.space_group_name_H-M   'P 1'
#
loop_
_entity.id
_entity.type
_entity.pdbx_description
1 polymer ?
#
loop_
_entity_poly.entity_id
_entity_poly.type
_entity_poly.pdbx_seq_one_letter_code
_entity_poly.pdbx_strand_id
1 'polypeptide(L)' 'MEPLTAREMEVLTHLSELLSTEEIAAAMFVSVNTVRTHVRGILRKLGVSRRTDAVRRGWAIGLIER' A
#
# COMPACT_ATOMS: atom_id res chain seq x y z
N MET A 1 16.17 1.08 4.22
CA MET A 1 14.87 1.03 3.49
C MET A 1 14.44 2.46 3.16
N GLU A 2 14.00 2.70 1.92
CA GLU A 2 13.42 3.98 1.56
C GLU A 2 12.09 4.17 2.28
N PRO A 3 11.82 5.38 2.80
CA PRO A 3 10.52 5.64 3.42
C PRO A 3 9.39 5.63 2.36
N LEU A 4 8.21 5.24 2.76
CA LEU A 4 7.04 5.35 1.90
C LEU A 4 6.65 6.82 1.74
N THR A 5 6.18 7.17 0.54
CA THR A 5 5.60 8.51 0.32
C THR A 5 4.24 8.59 1.01
N ALA A 6 3.71 9.80 1.14
CA ALA A 6 2.37 10.00 1.73
C ALA A 6 1.30 9.21 0.97
N ARG A 7 1.36 9.22 -0.37
CA ARG A 7 0.42 8.47 -1.20
C ARG A 7 0.57 6.96 -1.03
N GLU A 8 1.81 6.48 -0.93
CA GLU A 8 2.05 5.05 -0.67
C GLU A 8 1.52 4.65 0.70
N MET A 9 1.67 5.50 1.70
CA MET A 9 1.09 5.24 3.03
C MET A 9 -0.43 5.15 2.97
N GLU A 10 -1.10 6.02 2.22
CA GLU A 10 -2.54 5.94 2.03
C GLU A 10 -2.94 4.63 1.38
N VAL A 11 -2.22 4.21 0.34
CA VAL A 11 -2.49 2.94 -0.33
C VAL A 11 -2.29 1.76 0.62
N LEU A 12 -1.21 1.76 1.39
CA LEU A 12 -0.95 0.68 2.35
C LEU A 12 -2.05 0.58 3.39
N THR A 13 -2.54 1.71 3.90
CA THR A 13 -3.66 1.75 4.84
C THR A 13 -4.91 1.12 4.23
N HIS A 14 -5.23 1.48 2.99
CA HIS A 14 -6.40 0.89 2.31
C HIS A 14 -6.22 -0.61 2.06
N LEU A 15 -4.99 -1.05 1.74
CA LEU A 15 -4.72 -2.48 1.61
C LEU A 15 -4.99 -3.22 2.93
N SER A 16 -4.66 -2.61 4.07
CA SER A 16 -4.93 -3.19 5.38
C SER A 16 -6.43 -3.29 5.68
N GLU A 17 -7.22 -2.46 5.01
CA GLU A 17 -8.69 -2.46 5.11
C GLU A 17 -9.34 -3.43 4.13
N LEU A 18 -8.54 -4.20 3.39
CA LEU A 18 -8.98 -5.20 2.41
C LEU A 18 -9.72 -4.60 1.21
N LEU A 19 -9.43 -3.35 0.86
CA LEU A 19 -9.99 -2.73 -0.33
C LEU A 19 -9.32 -3.28 -1.59
N SER A 20 -10.12 -3.43 -2.65
CA SER A 20 -9.59 -3.81 -3.96
C SER A 20 -8.86 -2.63 -4.58
N THR A 21 -8.09 -2.90 -5.65
CA THR A 21 -7.40 -1.85 -6.41
C THR A 21 -8.37 -0.79 -6.89
N GLU A 22 -9.53 -1.21 -7.41
CA GLU A 22 -10.57 -0.30 -7.91
C GLU A 22 -11.16 0.54 -6.78
N GLU A 23 -11.39 -0.07 -5.63
CA GLU A 23 -11.91 0.65 -4.46
C GLU A 23 -10.91 1.69 -3.95
N ILE A 24 -9.63 1.33 -3.93
CA ILE A 24 -8.58 2.27 -3.54
C ILE A 24 -8.52 3.45 -4.52
N ALA A 25 -8.57 3.16 -5.82
CA ALA A 25 -8.55 4.19 -6.86
C ALA A 25 -9.70 5.17 -6.66
N ALA A 26 -10.90 4.65 -6.41
CA ALA A 26 -12.08 5.47 -6.16
C ALA A 26 -11.92 6.31 -4.89
N ALA A 27 -11.43 5.71 -3.81
CA ALA A 27 -11.26 6.41 -2.53
C ALA A 27 -10.24 7.54 -2.62
N MET A 28 -9.20 7.36 -3.44
CA MET A 28 -8.12 8.34 -3.58
C MET A 28 -8.32 9.30 -4.77
N PHE A 29 -9.35 9.12 -5.55
CA PHE A 29 -9.63 9.92 -6.75
C PHE A 29 -8.49 9.86 -7.76
N VAL A 30 -7.94 8.65 -7.98
CA VAL A 30 -6.86 8.41 -8.94
C VAL A 30 -7.22 7.23 -9.82
N SER A 31 -6.43 6.99 -10.87
CA SER A 31 -6.65 5.84 -11.75
C SER A 31 -6.17 4.54 -11.10
N VAL A 32 -6.70 3.42 -11.60
CA VAL A 32 -6.24 2.10 -11.17
C VAL A 32 -4.75 1.93 -11.46
N ASN A 33 -4.27 2.43 -12.60
CA ASN A 33 -2.85 2.35 -12.93
C ASN A 33 -1.98 3.10 -11.92
N THR A 34 -2.45 4.25 -11.43
CA THR A 34 -1.75 5.00 -10.40
C THR A 34 -1.64 4.18 -9.11
N VAL A 35 -2.73 3.52 -8.70
CA VAL A 35 -2.70 2.64 -7.53
C VAL A 35 -1.71 1.50 -7.72
N ARG A 36 -1.72 0.87 -8.90
CA ARG A 36 -0.77 -0.22 -9.20
C ARG A 36 0.68 0.24 -9.08
N THR A 37 0.98 1.45 -9.57
CA THR A 37 2.32 2.02 -9.46
C THR A 37 2.71 2.20 -7.99
N HIS A 38 1.79 2.71 -7.17
CA HIS A 38 2.05 2.85 -5.74
C HIS A 38 2.25 1.51 -5.06
N VAL A 39 1.45 0.49 -5.41
CA VAL A 39 1.60 -0.86 -4.85
C VAL A 39 2.99 -1.43 -5.18
N ARG A 40 3.44 -1.30 -6.44
CA ARG A 40 4.78 -1.76 -6.81
C ARG A 40 5.87 -1.07 -5.99
N GLY A 41 5.73 0.24 -5.79
CA GLY A 41 6.68 1.00 -4.97
C GLY A 41 6.70 0.51 -3.53
N ILE A 42 5.52 0.25 -2.95
CA ILE A 42 5.40 -0.28 -1.60
C ILE A 42 6.09 -1.64 -1.48
N LEU A 43 5.78 -2.56 -2.40
CA LEU A 43 6.36 -3.90 -2.37
C LEU A 43 7.88 -3.84 -2.45
N ARG A 44 8.41 -3.02 -3.36
CA ARG A 44 9.86 -2.84 -3.51
C ARG A 44 10.48 -2.27 -2.24
N LYS A 45 9.89 -1.24 -1.67
CA LYS A 45 10.44 -0.56 -0.49
C LYS A 45 10.38 -1.43 0.76
N LEU A 46 9.34 -2.24 0.89
CA LEU A 46 9.21 -3.14 2.04
C LEU A 46 9.91 -4.48 1.82
N GLY A 47 10.43 -4.73 0.61
CA GLY A 47 11.14 -5.96 0.31
C GLY A 47 10.26 -7.19 0.30
N VAL A 48 9.02 -7.05 -0.15
CA VAL A 48 8.05 -8.15 -0.21
C VAL A 48 7.49 -8.26 -1.62
N SER A 49 6.78 -9.36 -1.91
CA SER A 49 6.25 -9.60 -3.25
C SER A 49 4.72 -9.65 -3.33
N ARG A 50 4.02 -9.64 -2.21
CA ARG A 50 2.56 -9.72 -2.19
C ARG A 50 1.96 -8.63 -1.31
N ARG A 51 0.72 -8.22 -1.64
CA ARG A 51 -0.02 -7.21 -0.87
C ARG A 51 -0.21 -7.62 0.59
N THR A 52 -0.56 -8.88 0.84
CA THR A 52 -0.74 -9.38 2.20
C THR A 52 0.55 -9.30 2.99
N ASP A 53 1.68 -9.59 2.36
CA ASP A 53 2.99 -9.48 3.00
C ASP A 53 3.35 -8.01 3.29
N ALA A 54 2.95 -7.10 2.39
CA ALA A 54 3.16 -5.67 2.61
C ALA A 54 2.39 -5.19 3.85
N VAL A 55 1.14 -5.64 4.00
CA VAL A 55 0.32 -5.29 5.17
C VAL A 55 0.96 -5.85 6.45
N ARG A 56 1.36 -7.12 6.43
CA ARG A 56 2.02 -7.74 7.59
C ARG A 56 3.31 -7.02 7.95
N ARG A 57 4.09 -6.67 6.95
CA ARG A 57 5.34 -5.92 7.16
C ARG A 57 5.05 -4.55 7.74
N GLY A 58 4.01 -3.87 7.23
CA GLY A 58 3.59 -2.58 7.73
C GLY A 58 3.20 -2.65 9.21
N TRP A 59 2.49 -3.68 9.63
CA TRP A 59 2.18 -3.90 11.04
C TRP A 59 3.45 -4.16 11.86
N ALA A 60 4.34 -5.01 11.34
CA ALA A 60 5.53 -5.43 12.07
C ALA A 60 6.47 -4.27 12.36
N ILE A 61 6.59 -3.32 11.43
CA ILE A 61 7.50 -2.18 11.60
C ILE A 61 6.79 -0.89 12.03
N GLY A 62 5.51 -0.97 12.35
CA GLY A 62 4.76 0.15 12.90
C GLY A 62 4.31 1.21 11.92
N LEU A 63 4.29 0.91 10.61
CA LEU A 63 3.79 1.86 9.62
C LEU A 63 2.26 1.98 9.67
N ILE A 64 1.58 0.91 9.97
CA ILE A 64 0.12 0.87 10.10
C ILE A 64 -0.26 0.09 11.35
N GLU A 65 -1.44 0.36 11.87
CA GLU A 65 -1.95 -0.33 13.05
C GLU A 65 -2.87 -1.49 12.64
N ARG A 66 -2.89 -2.53 13.45
CA ARG A 66 -3.79 -3.67 13.25
C ARG A 66 -5.20 -3.31 13.66
#